data_796702888b5934dee52773d0e4384d7a
#
_entry.id   796702888b5934dee52773d0e4384d7a
#
_cell.length_a   1.000
_cell.length_b   1.000
_cell.length_c   1.000
_cell.angle_alpha   90.00
_cell.angle_beta   90.00
_cell.angle_gamma   90.00
#
_symmetry.space_group_name_H-M   'P 1'
#
loop_
_entity.id
_entity.type
_entity.pdbx_description
1 polymer ?
#
loop_
_entity_poly.entity_id
_entity_poly.type
_entity_poly.pdbx_seq_one_letter_code
_entity_poly.pdbx_strand_id
1 'polypeptide(L)'
;MATSDKHAAARRSALSALKTLQDQGRRVFRTGDFQPEDRRRLLNMGYLDEVLRGWFIISSPANRKSDTTAWHASYWQFIAGYFNDRFGADWVLSPAQSLALHAENMTVPKQILVYSSAASNNMTKLPHGSSIYDNRSKTMPTADEAAVRNGLRLWTPATALVRVPEHYFAASHLDVSVVLRSMRDIGEVVEALISPPRPVVAGRLANAFRQVDREDAADEIVDSFRRLLGQRVVETNQFKRPVFGLGNVGESPISLRLRGMWQESREHVIDAFNEADVPPAAAVNDIDSYMRDVDEIYRNDAYNSLSIEGYKITDGLIARVSTPDWDPYNDDGNKADHDALAARGYFQAFSQVKEAVRRVVNGGDSASELRTGYLHWYQEMFQPMVAVGLLQAKTLVRHRSHQVYLRGSRHVPPQEGVVNEAMNTLMDLIAKEPKHSVRAVLGHWIFGYVHPFGDGNGRAARFAMNVLLAGGGYPWTVIRVEDRADYLDSLEAASVEHDIHPFARFIAERVRWSLDNRPRAKMMGECSKPSFTRSP
;
A
#
# COMPACT_ATOMS: atom_id res chain seq x y z
N MET A 1 -38.04 -20.43 25.24
CA MET A 1 -37.73 -18.96 25.29
C MET A 1 -36.59 -18.61 26.22
N ALA A 2 -36.60 -18.97 27.52
CA ALA A 2 -35.53 -18.56 28.47
C ALA A 2 -34.08 -19.00 28.17
N THR A 3 -33.88 -20.14 27.50
CA THR A 3 -32.52 -20.61 27.08
C THR A 3 -31.97 -19.84 25.90
N SER A 4 -32.80 -19.46 24.90
CA SER A 4 -32.42 -18.63 23.75
C SER A 4 -31.98 -17.24 24.18
N ASP A 5 -32.70 -16.61 25.13
CA ASP A 5 -32.39 -15.28 25.64
C ASP A 5 -31.09 -15.25 26.43
N LYS A 6 -30.79 -16.30 27.22
CA LYS A 6 -29.50 -16.44 27.94
C LYS A 6 -28.33 -16.59 26.97
N HIS A 7 -28.49 -17.37 25.88
CA HIS A 7 -27.45 -17.50 24.85
C HIS A 7 -27.22 -16.17 24.12
N ALA A 8 -28.28 -15.44 23.76
CA ALA A 8 -28.17 -14.13 23.10
C ALA A 8 -27.49 -13.09 24.02
N ALA A 9 -27.83 -13.08 25.32
CA ALA A 9 -27.18 -12.21 26.29
C ALA A 9 -25.68 -12.50 26.46
N ALA A 10 -25.31 -13.78 26.56
CA ALA A 10 -23.92 -14.19 26.66
C ALA A 10 -23.10 -13.86 25.39
N ARG A 11 -23.71 -13.95 24.19
CA ARG A 11 -23.07 -13.50 22.93
C ARG A 11 -22.85 -11.99 22.93
N ARG A 12 -23.82 -11.20 23.35
CA ARG A 12 -23.69 -9.74 23.47
C ARG A 12 -22.58 -9.35 24.44
N SER A 13 -22.47 -10.03 25.60
CA SER A 13 -21.40 -9.81 26.58
C SER A 13 -20.01 -10.03 25.96
N ALA A 14 -19.79 -11.17 25.31
CA ALA A 14 -18.52 -11.49 24.68
C ALA A 14 -18.13 -10.47 23.59
N LEU A 15 -19.08 -10.06 22.75
CA LEU A 15 -18.85 -9.05 21.71
C LEU A 15 -18.58 -7.66 22.30
N SER A 16 -19.26 -7.29 23.40
CA SER A 16 -19.00 -6.04 24.10
C SER A 16 -17.61 -6.00 24.72
N ALA A 17 -17.14 -7.10 25.33
CA ALA A 17 -15.79 -7.20 25.86
C ALA A 17 -14.74 -7.05 24.73
N LEU A 18 -14.93 -7.71 23.59
CA LEU A 18 -14.05 -7.56 22.42
C LEU A 18 -14.05 -6.11 21.92
N LYS A 19 -15.23 -5.50 21.76
CA LYS A 19 -15.34 -4.12 21.30
C LYS A 19 -14.62 -3.14 22.20
N THR A 20 -14.72 -3.28 23.52
CA THR A 20 -14.01 -2.41 24.48
C THR A 20 -12.49 -2.44 24.24
N LEU A 21 -11.92 -3.61 23.98
CA LEU A 21 -10.49 -3.74 23.69
C LEU A 21 -10.12 -3.20 22.30
N GLN A 22 -11.01 -3.37 21.31
CA GLN A 22 -10.82 -2.80 19.98
C GLN A 22 -10.88 -1.27 19.99
N ASP A 23 -11.76 -0.67 20.76
CA ASP A 23 -11.88 0.78 20.92
C ASP A 23 -10.60 1.40 21.52
N GLN A 24 -9.77 0.59 22.20
CA GLN A 24 -8.41 0.93 22.65
C GLN A 24 -7.33 0.71 21.56
N GLY A 25 -7.70 0.38 20.33
CA GLY A 25 -6.77 0.10 19.22
C GLY A 25 -6.12 -1.29 19.28
N ARG A 26 -6.57 -2.19 20.18
CA ARG A 26 -6.01 -3.53 20.32
C ARG A 26 -6.57 -4.47 19.25
N ARG A 27 -5.66 -5.18 18.59
CA ARG A 27 -5.93 -6.26 17.62
C ARG A 27 -5.41 -7.61 18.08
N VAL A 28 -4.52 -7.62 19.07
CA VAL A 28 -3.85 -8.79 19.63
C VAL A 28 -4.25 -8.93 21.11
N PHE A 29 -4.57 -10.15 21.49
CA PHE A 29 -5.11 -10.47 22.80
C PHE A 29 -4.43 -11.67 23.42
N ARG A 30 -4.44 -11.73 24.74
CA ARG A 30 -3.95 -12.86 25.53
C ARG A 30 -5.09 -13.62 26.19
N THR A 31 -4.77 -14.81 26.68
CA THR A 31 -5.71 -15.64 27.43
C THR A 31 -6.42 -14.86 28.55
N GLY A 32 -5.68 -14.00 29.26
CA GLY A 32 -6.20 -13.22 30.40
C GLY A 32 -7.03 -11.98 30.03
N ASP A 33 -7.09 -11.58 28.77
CA ASP A 33 -7.85 -10.41 28.32
C ASP A 33 -9.37 -10.66 28.32
N PHE A 34 -9.79 -11.93 28.34
CA PHE A 34 -11.19 -12.33 28.31
C PHE A 34 -11.49 -13.35 29.42
N GLN A 35 -12.73 -13.35 29.90
CA GLN A 35 -13.22 -14.47 30.68
C GLN A 35 -13.19 -15.76 29.84
N PRO A 36 -12.86 -16.93 30.40
CA PRO A 36 -12.70 -18.17 29.64
C PRO A 36 -13.88 -18.50 28.72
N GLU A 37 -15.12 -18.27 29.22
CA GLU A 37 -16.34 -18.53 28.46
C GLU A 37 -16.52 -17.57 27.28
N ASP A 38 -16.20 -16.28 27.46
CA ASP A 38 -16.33 -15.27 26.42
C ASP A 38 -15.30 -15.50 25.33
N ARG A 39 -14.04 -15.83 25.69
CA ARG A 39 -13.00 -16.21 24.73
C ARG A 39 -13.41 -17.41 23.90
N ARG A 40 -13.92 -18.49 24.53
CA ARG A 40 -14.39 -19.67 23.82
C ARG A 40 -15.53 -19.33 22.85
N ARG A 41 -16.45 -18.46 23.23
CA ARG A 41 -17.54 -18.00 22.37
C ARG A 41 -17.00 -17.22 21.17
N LEU A 42 -16.09 -16.27 21.41
CA LEU A 42 -15.49 -15.45 20.35
C LEU A 42 -14.72 -16.30 19.32
N LEU A 43 -13.96 -17.31 19.78
CA LEU A 43 -13.30 -18.30 18.91
C LEU A 43 -14.32 -19.10 18.08
N ASN A 44 -15.36 -19.65 18.74
CA ASN A 44 -16.39 -20.44 18.06
C ASN A 44 -17.21 -19.62 17.06
N MET A 45 -17.37 -18.31 17.30
CA MET A 45 -18.05 -17.39 16.39
C MET A 45 -17.13 -16.84 15.29
N GLY A 46 -15.82 -17.14 15.31
CA GLY A 46 -14.85 -16.66 14.32
C GLY A 46 -14.46 -15.18 14.47
N TYR A 47 -14.64 -14.59 15.65
CA TYR A 47 -14.18 -13.22 15.94
C TYR A 47 -12.75 -13.16 16.48
N LEU A 48 -12.21 -14.30 16.89
CA LEU A 48 -10.81 -14.47 17.28
C LEU A 48 -10.22 -15.68 16.57
N ASP A 49 -8.94 -15.57 16.19
CA ASP A 49 -8.09 -16.66 15.73
C ASP A 49 -6.90 -16.83 16.67
N GLU A 50 -6.55 -18.07 17.02
CA GLU A 50 -5.37 -18.37 17.83
C GLU A 50 -4.13 -18.44 16.93
N VAL A 51 -3.15 -17.57 17.21
CA VAL A 51 -1.87 -17.48 16.48
C VAL A 51 -0.82 -18.43 17.07
N LEU A 52 -0.65 -18.35 18.37
CA LEU A 52 0.16 -19.21 19.21
C LEU A 52 -0.62 -19.51 20.48
N ARG A 53 -0.22 -20.57 21.20
CA ARG A 53 -0.88 -20.93 22.46
C ARG A 53 -0.99 -19.73 23.41
N GLY A 54 -2.23 -19.33 23.67
CA GLY A 54 -2.54 -18.21 24.56
C GLY A 54 -2.45 -16.83 23.92
N TRP A 55 -2.22 -16.75 22.60
CA TRP A 55 -2.19 -15.52 21.82
C TRP A 55 -3.23 -15.54 20.72
N PHE A 56 -4.05 -14.54 20.68
CA PHE A 56 -5.19 -14.43 19.78
C PHE A 56 -5.12 -13.12 19.00
N ILE A 57 -5.63 -13.13 17.78
CA ILE A 57 -5.83 -11.93 16.98
C ILE A 57 -7.31 -11.74 16.67
N ILE A 58 -7.68 -10.51 16.39
CA ILE A 58 -9.01 -10.22 15.88
C ILE A 58 -9.21 -10.89 14.52
N SER A 59 -10.40 -11.46 14.32
CA SER A 59 -10.82 -12.07 13.06
C SER A 59 -12.25 -11.66 12.72
N SER A 60 -12.76 -12.13 11.60
CA SER A 60 -14.15 -11.91 11.17
C SER A 60 -14.79 -13.24 10.76
N PRO A 61 -16.02 -13.51 11.18
CA PRO A 61 -16.78 -14.68 10.75
C PRO A 61 -16.93 -14.82 9.23
N ALA A 62 -16.79 -13.70 8.51
CA ALA A 62 -16.84 -13.66 7.05
C ALA A 62 -15.52 -14.07 6.39
N ASN A 63 -14.43 -14.14 7.14
CA ASN A 63 -13.12 -14.49 6.60
C ASN A 63 -13.08 -15.98 6.24
N ARG A 64 -12.54 -16.27 5.04
CA ARG A 64 -12.22 -17.65 4.67
C ARG A 64 -10.93 -18.07 5.39
N LYS A 65 -10.74 -19.37 5.64
CA LYS A 65 -9.52 -19.91 6.28
C LYS A 65 -8.21 -19.53 5.56
N SER A 66 -8.29 -19.19 4.28
CA SER A 66 -7.16 -18.74 3.47
C SER A 66 -6.93 -17.21 3.50
N ASP A 67 -7.79 -16.45 4.18
CA ASP A 67 -7.67 -14.98 4.26
C ASP A 67 -6.58 -14.59 5.26
N THR A 68 -5.52 -13.97 4.76
CA THR A 68 -4.35 -13.54 5.55
C THR A 68 -4.52 -12.17 6.20
N THR A 69 -5.61 -11.45 5.89
CA THR A 69 -5.81 -10.03 6.27
C THR A 69 -5.76 -9.82 7.78
N ALA A 70 -6.46 -10.66 8.54
CA ALA A 70 -6.48 -10.55 10.01
C ALA A 70 -5.07 -10.72 10.61
N TRP A 71 -4.28 -11.63 10.04
CA TRP A 71 -2.89 -11.86 10.46
C TRP A 71 -1.99 -10.68 10.10
N HIS A 72 -1.96 -10.24 8.86
CA HIS A 72 -1.10 -9.13 8.45
C HIS A 72 -1.47 -7.82 9.16
N ALA A 73 -2.76 -7.59 9.40
CA ALA A 73 -3.24 -6.45 10.17
C ALA A 73 -2.85 -6.45 11.65
N SER A 74 -2.58 -7.62 12.21
CA SER A 74 -2.22 -7.79 13.62
C SER A 74 -0.73 -8.03 13.83
N TYR A 75 0.03 -8.26 12.75
CA TYR A 75 1.40 -8.77 12.78
C TYR A 75 2.33 -7.94 13.67
N TRP A 76 2.47 -6.66 13.40
CA TRP A 76 3.41 -5.81 14.13
C TRP A 76 3.03 -5.64 15.60
N GLN A 77 1.73 -5.56 15.91
CA GLN A 77 1.25 -5.52 17.28
C GLN A 77 1.48 -6.86 18.00
N PHE A 78 1.33 -7.98 17.28
CA PHE A 78 1.66 -9.31 17.80
C PHE A 78 3.15 -9.43 18.12
N ILE A 79 4.04 -9.04 17.21
CA ILE A 79 5.49 -9.09 17.42
C ILE A 79 5.89 -8.28 18.65
N ALA A 80 5.41 -7.03 18.77
CA ALA A 80 5.69 -6.19 19.93
C ALA A 80 5.19 -6.82 21.23
N GLY A 81 3.93 -7.28 21.25
CA GLY A 81 3.31 -7.88 22.43
C GLY A 81 3.99 -9.19 22.87
N TYR A 82 4.24 -10.06 21.90
CA TYR A 82 4.86 -11.38 22.14
C TYR A 82 6.26 -11.28 22.74
N PHE A 83 7.10 -10.38 22.18
CA PHE A 83 8.46 -10.25 22.69
C PHE A 83 8.55 -9.45 23.99
N ASN A 84 7.67 -8.45 24.20
CA ASN A 84 7.56 -7.77 25.49
C ASN A 84 7.13 -8.74 26.61
N ASP A 85 6.25 -9.68 26.29
CA ASP A 85 5.86 -10.71 27.26
C ASP A 85 6.99 -11.72 27.55
N ARG A 86 7.71 -12.14 26.51
CA ARG A 86 8.72 -13.18 26.62
C ARG A 86 10.05 -12.70 27.19
N PHE A 87 10.48 -11.48 26.85
CA PHE A 87 11.80 -10.96 27.16
C PHE A 87 11.78 -9.63 27.90
N GLY A 88 10.60 -9.07 28.21
CA GLY A 88 10.47 -7.76 28.83
C GLY A 88 11.05 -6.65 27.95
N ALA A 89 12.08 -5.98 28.47
CA ALA A 89 12.82 -4.96 27.70
C ALA A 89 14.03 -5.50 26.95
N ASP A 90 14.41 -6.76 27.16
CA ASP A 90 15.63 -7.37 26.59
C ASP A 90 15.37 -7.99 25.23
N TRP A 91 14.94 -7.20 24.27
CA TRP A 91 14.85 -7.60 22.87
C TRP A 91 14.93 -6.42 21.91
N VAL A 92 15.34 -6.71 20.68
CA VAL A 92 15.41 -5.74 19.58
C VAL A 92 15.24 -6.47 18.24
N LEU A 93 14.60 -5.84 17.27
CA LEU A 93 14.57 -6.35 15.89
C LEU A 93 15.98 -6.36 15.29
N SER A 94 16.20 -7.19 14.27
CA SER A 94 17.48 -7.18 13.55
C SER A 94 17.78 -5.77 12.99
N PRO A 95 19.07 -5.44 12.77
CA PRO A 95 19.45 -4.18 12.13
C PRO A 95 18.77 -3.98 10.76
N ALA A 96 18.68 -5.06 9.97
CA ALA A 96 18.01 -5.04 8.66
C ALA A 96 16.52 -4.67 8.78
N GLN A 97 15.80 -5.31 9.72
CA GLN A 97 14.39 -5.00 9.95
C GLN A 97 14.19 -3.59 10.54
N SER A 98 15.11 -3.14 11.37
CA SER A 98 15.10 -1.77 11.91
C SER A 98 15.25 -0.74 10.78
N LEU A 99 16.18 -0.96 9.84
CA LEU A 99 16.34 -0.08 8.67
C LEU A 99 15.09 -0.06 7.78
N ALA A 100 14.51 -1.21 7.49
CA ALA A 100 13.27 -1.28 6.71
C ALA A 100 12.16 -0.42 7.34
N LEU A 101 11.95 -0.55 8.66
CA LEU A 101 10.94 0.24 9.37
C LEU A 101 11.30 1.75 9.41
N HIS A 102 12.56 2.11 9.56
CA HIS A 102 13.00 3.52 9.45
C HIS A 102 12.83 4.10 8.04
N ALA A 103 12.90 3.25 7.02
CA ALA A 103 12.64 3.61 5.63
C ALA A 103 11.14 3.60 5.26
N GLU A 104 10.23 3.53 6.23
CA GLU A 104 8.77 3.40 6.02
C GLU A 104 8.37 2.13 5.23
N ASN A 105 9.19 1.08 5.25
CA ASN A 105 8.85 -0.23 4.72
C ASN A 105 8.18 -1.08 5.80
N MET A 106 6.86 -1.06 5.82
CA MET A 106 6.04 -1.79 6.79
C MET A 106 5.63 -3.20 6.32
N THR A 107 6.17 -3.66 5.20
CA THR A 107 5.87 -4.99 4.65
C THR A 107 6.08 -6.09 5.68
N VAL A 108 5.11 -6.99 5.83
CA VAL A 108 5.22 -8.15 6.73
C VAL A 108 6.25 -9.14 6.17
N PRO A 109 7.38 -9.40 6.86
CA PRO A 109 8.40 -10.30 6.38
C PRO A 109 7.95 -11.77 6.48
N LYS A 110 8.47 -12.64 5.59
CA LYS A 110 8.26 -14.09 5.70
C LYS A 110 8.93 -14.66 6.97
N GLN A 111 10.06 -14.11 7.37
CA GLN A 111 10.71 -14.42 8.63
C GLN A 111 11.18 -13.13 9.31
N ILE A 112 10.87 -12.98 10.59
CA ILE A 112 11.39 -11.90 11.41
C ILE A 112 12.50 -12.41 12.31
N LEU A 113 13.61 -11.65 12.34
CA LEU A 113 14.76 -11.95 13.18
C LEU A 113 14.80 -10.98 14.37
N VAL A 114 14.83 -11.54 15.58
CA VAL A 114 14.83 -10.78 16.83
C VAL A 114 16.05 -11.19 17.67
N TYR A 115 16.73 -10.22 18.23
CA TYR A 115 17.85 -10.44 19.16
C TYR A 115 17.40 -10.25 20.60
N SER A 116 17.91 -11.12 21.50
CA SER A 116 17.77 -11.01 22.96
C SER A 116 18.93 -11.74 23.62
N SER A 117 19.37 -11.28 24.79
CA SER A 117 20.36 -12.01 25.59
C SER A 117 19.81 -13.33 26.14
N ALA A 118 18.49 -13.40 26.33
CA ALA A 118 17.74 -14.56 26.83
C ALA A 118 17.19 -15.46 25.72
N ALA A 119 17.44 -15.17 24.44
CA ALA A 119 16.96 -15.97 23.31
C ALA A 119 17.57 -17.39 23.30
N SER A 120 16.88 -18.31 22.64
CA SER A 120 17.23 -19.74 22.62
C SER A 120 17.72 -20.21 21.25
N ASN A 121 17.85 -19.33 20.26
CA ASN A 121 18.17 -19.64 18.85
C ASN A 121 17.14 -20.57 18.20
N ASN A 122 15.86 -20.32 18.46
CA ASN A 122 14.77 -21.15 18.00
C ASN A 122 13.96 -20.48 16.89
N MET A 123 13.45 -21.31 15.98
CA MET A 123 12.46 -20.91 14.99
C MET A 123 11.06 -21.24 15.49
N THR A 124 10.20 -20.22 15.55
CA THR A 124 8.78 -20.38 15.87
C THR A 124 7.96 -20.15 14.60
N LYS A 125 7.20 -21.16 14.18
CA LYS A 125 6.28 -21.04 13.04
C LYS A 125 5.08 -20.19 13.44
N LEU A 126 4.67 -19.32 12.53
CA LEU A 126 3.51 -18.45 12.64
C LEU A 126 2.52 -18.76 11.51
N PRO A 127 1.30 -18.21 11.54
CA PRO A 127 0.31 -18.40 10.48
C PRO A 127 0.82 -17.96 9.10
N HIS A 128 0.20 -18.51 8.07
CA HIS A 128 0.40 -18.16 6.66
C HIS A 128 1.87 -18.22 6.20
N GLY A 129 2.61 -19.22 6.67
CA GLY A 129 4.00 -19.46 6.27
C GLY A 129 5.02 -18.46 6.81
N SER A 130 4.61 -17.57 7.71
CA SER A 130 5.54 -16.67 8.39
C SER A 130 6.23 -17.38 9.58
N SER A 131 7.33 -16.81 10.06
CA SER A 131 8.08 -17.35 11.20
C SER A 131 8.87 -16.27 11.94
N ILE A 132 9.17 -16.57 13.20
CA ILE A 132 10.11 -15.84 14.03
C ILE A 132 11.39 -16.68 14.15
N TYR A 133 12.55 -16.02 14.11
CA TYR A 133 13.79 -16.60 14.60
C TYR A 133 14.33 -15.74 15.74
N ASP A 134 14.35 -16.27 16.96
CA ASP A 134 14.96 -15.59 18.10
C ASP A 134 16.46 -15.94 18.16
N ASN A 135 17.31 -14.93 18.09
CA ASN A 135 18.75 -15.07 18.09
C ASN A 135 19.34 -14.58 19.41
N ARG A 136 20.09 -15.46 20.07
CA ARG A 136 20.84 -15.09 21.27
C ARG A 136 21.99 -14.16 20.92
N SER A 137 21.95 -12.93 21.43
CA SER A 137 23.00 -11.95 21.22
C SER A 137 23.64 -11.54 22.55
N LYS A 138 24.97 -11.46 22.54
CA LYS A 138 25.74 -10.89 23.67
C LYS A 138 25.79 -9.35 23.58
N THR A 139 25.52 -8.80 22.40
CA THR A 139 25.56 -7.37 22.12
C THR A 139 24.14 -6.88 21.92
N MET A 140 23.59 -6.30 22.96
CA MET A 140 22.29 -5.61 22.91
C MET A 140 22.51 -4.11 22.79
N PRO A 141 21.54 -3.33 22.22
CA PRO A 141 21.67 -1.88 22.13
C PRO A 141 21.73 -1.23 23.52
N THR A 142 22.57 -0.23 23.66
CA THR A 142 22.51 0.73 24.76
C THR A 142 21.27 1.61 24.61
N ALA A 143 20.96 2.46 25.60
CA ALA A 143 19.83 3.37 25.51
C ALA A 143 19.91 4.31 24.29
N ASP A 144 21.15 4.79 23.97
CA ASP A 144 21.41 5.69 22.86
C ASP A 144 21.42 4.98 21.48
N GLU A 145 21.62 3.67 21.45
CA GLU A 145 21.57 2.84 20.25
C GLU A 145 20.15 2.30 19.94
N ALA A 146 19.19 2.48 20.88
CA ALA A 146 17.85 1.92 20.80
C ALA A 146 16.81 2.97 20.44
N ALA A 147 15.81 2.57 19.66
CA ALA A 147 14.62 3.34 19.36
C ALA A 147 13.37 2.49 19.64
N VAL A 148 12.25 3.13 19.96
CA VAL A 148 10.96 2.46 20.11
C VAL A 148 9.96 3.12 19.16
N ARG A 149 9.33 2.28 18.32
CA ARG A 149 8.30 2.73 17.40
C ARG A 149 7.10 1.77 17.47
N ASN A 150 5.93 2.27 17.89
CA ASN A 150 4.71 1.47 18.04
C ASN A 150 4.90 0.20 18.89
N GLY A 151 5.68 0.30 19.95
CA GLY A 151 6.00 -0.83 20.83
C GLY A 151 7.07 -1.78 20.31
N LEU A 152 7.53 -1.62 19.07
CA LEU A 152 8.66 -2.36 18.51
C LEU A 152 9.97 -1.71 18.97
N ARG A 153 10.93 -2.54 19.39
CA ARG A 153 12.28 -2.11 19.76
C ARG A 153 13.20 -2.25 18.57
N LEU A 154 13.82 -1.16 18.18
CA LEU A 154 14.65 -1.02 16.98
C LEU A 154 16.06 -0.56 17.37
N TRP A 155 17.04 -0.83 16.54
CA TRP A 155 18.28 -0.07 16.49
C TRP A 155 18.00 1.32 15.96
N THR A 156 18.72 2.34 16.42
CA THR A 156 18.67 3.67 15.77
C THR A 156 19.10 3.59 14.30
N PRO A 157 18.71 4.52 13.42
CA PRO A 157 19.12 4.52 12.03
C PRO A 157 20.64 4.38 11.84
N ALA A 158 21.42 5.17 12.60
CA ALA A 158 22.88 5.17 12.56
C ALA A 158 23.46 3.80 12.95
N THR A 159 23.05 3.28 14.10
CA THR A 159 23.54 1.99 14.60
C THR A 159 23.10 0.83 13.69
N ALA A 160 21.89 0.88 13.15
CA ALA A 160 21.40 -0.13 12.21
C ALA A 160 22.25 -0.16 10.93
N LEU A 161 22.58 1.03 10.34
CA LEU A 161 23.46 1.14 9.17
C LEU A 161 24.84 0.53 9.41
N VAL A 162 25.42 0.78 10.59
CA VAL A 162 26.72 0.24 10.97
C VAL A 162 26.72 -1.27 11.17
N ARG A 163 25.56 -1.85 11.57
CA ARG A 163 25.43 -3.26 11.95
C ARG A 163 24.85 -4.17 10.87
N VAL A 164 24.22 -3.64 9.81
CA VAL A 164 23.70 -4.49 8.72
C VAL A 164 24.84 -5.15 7.97
N PRO A 165 24.66 -6.42 7.54
CA PRO A 165 25.63 -7.10 6.72
C PRO A 165 25.76 -6.46 5.33
N GLU A 166 26.91 -6.63 4.71
CA GLU A 166 27.27 -6.03 3.43
C GLU A 166 26.24 -6.31 2.32
N HIS A 167 25.80 -7.57 2.21
CA HIS A 167 24.85 -7.98 1.17
C HIS A 167 23.49 -7.25 1.25
N TYR A 168 23.14 -6.68 2.41
CA TYR A 168 21.87 -5.96 2.59
C TYR A 168 21.81 -4.69 1.75
N PHE A 169 22.94 -4.00 1.52
CA PHE A 169 23.00 -2.82 0.66
C PHE A 169 22.56 -3.11 -0.78
N ALA A 170 22.89 -4.30 -1.29
CA ALA A 170 22.49 -4.71 -2.62
C ALA A 170 21.07 -5.29 -2.66
N ALA A 171 20.66 -5.99 -1.59
CA ALA A 171 19.36 -6.67 -1.54
C ALA A 171 18.19 -5.71 -1.21
N SER A 172 18.45 -4.67 -0.41
CA SER A 172 17.44 -3.69 0.07
C SER A 172 17.94 -2.27 -0.16
N HIS A 173 18.44 -2.02 -1.36
CA HIS A 173 19.09 -0.76 -1.71
C HIS A 173 18.18 0.47 -1.49
N LEU A 174 16.87 0.36 -1.75
CA LEU A 174 15.90 1.43 -1.51
C LEU A 174 15.79 1.76 -0.02
N ASP A 175 15.64 0.76 0.86
CA ASP A 175 15.54 1.00 2.30
C ASP A 175 16.80 1.68 2.84
N VAL A 176 17.98 1.20 2.42
CA VAL A 176 19.27 1.80 2.81
C VAL A 176 19.36 3.24 2.30
N SER A 177 19.05 3.48 1.04
CA SER A 177 19.13 4.80 0.39
C SER A 177 18.21 5.83 1.06
N VAL A 178 16.99 5.41 1.40
CA VAL A 178 16.03 6.26 2.14
C VAL A 178 16.62 6.66 3.49
N VAL A 179 17.16 5.71 4.26
CA VAL A 179 17.72 6.01 5.58
C VAL A 179 18.94 6.93 5.45
N LEU A 180 19.89 6.63 4.55
CA LEU A 180 21.07 7.48 4.32
C LEU A 180 20.70 8.92 3.95
N ARG A 181 19.69 9.08 3.08
CA ARG A 181 19.26 10.41 2.61
C ARG A 181 18.44 11.18 3.65
N SER A 182 17.70 10.49 4.51
CA SER A 182 16.90 11.11 5.58
C SER A 182 17.74 11.57 6.78
N MET A 183 18.95 11.05 6.95
CA MET A 183 19.81 11.39 8.08
C MET A 183 20.28 12.84 7.99
N ARG A 184 20.01 13.60 9.05
CA ARG A 184 20.46 15.00 9.21
C ARG A 184 21.77 15.10 9.96
N ASP A 185 21.92 14.33 11.03
CA ASP A 185 23.11 14.30 11.87
C ASP A 185 23.99 13.10 11.51
N ILE A 186 25.15 13.38 10.95
CA ILE A 186 26.15 12.35 10.60
C ILE A 186 27.03 12.02 11.80
N GLY A 187 27.08 12.88 12.81
CA GLY A 187 27.80 12.62 14.06
C GLY A 187 27.41 11.30 14.71
N GLU A 188 26.11 10.94 14.70
CA GLU A 188 25.63 9.65 15.21
C GLU A 188 26.25 8.45 14.47
N VAL A 189 26.43 8.55 13.14
CA VAL A 189 27.09 7.49 12.35
C VAL A 189 28.58 7.42 12.66
N VAL A 190 29.24 8.57 12.73
CA VAL A 190 30.66 8.65 13.07
C VAL A 190 30.89 8.04 14.45
N GLU A 191 30.10 8.40 15.46
CA GLU A 191 30.19 7.85 16.81
C GLU A 191 30.06 6.31 16.81
N ALA A 192 29.04 5.78 16.14
CA ALA A 192 28.83 4.33 16.02
C ALA A 192 29.94 3.59 15.26
N LEU A 193 30.70 4.32 14.41
CA LEU A 193 31.81 3.76 13.64
C LEU A 193 33.15 3.79 14.39
N ILE A 194 33.38 4.77 15.28
CA ILE A 194 34.68 4.94 15.97
C ILE A 194 34.73 4.23 17.32
N SER A 195 33.61 3.84 17.90
CA SER A 195 33.55 3.21 19.23
C SER A 195 32.76 1.88 19.22
N PRO A 196 33.41 0.72 19.00
CA PRO A 196 34.81 0.48 18.62
C PRO A 196 35.11 0.83 17.16
N PRO A 197 36.38 1.08 16.81
CA PRO A 197 36.76 1.44 15.44
C PRO A 197 36.40 0.39 14.39
N ARG A 198 35.71 0.80 13.30
CA ARG A 198 35.21 -0.08 12.23
C ARG A 198 35.58 0.47 10.84
N PRO A 199 36.89 0.50 10.46
CA PRO A 199 37.34 1.17 9.24
C PRO A 199 36.75 0.57 7.96
N VAL A 200 36.51 -0.74 7.90
CA VAL A 200 35.89 -1.41 6.74
C VAL A 200 34.43 -0.96 6.58
N VAL A 201 33.69 -0.89 7.69
CA VAL A 201 32.29 -0.41 7.67
C VAL A 201 32.23 1.09 7.33
N ALA A 202 33.20 1.88 7.84
CA ALA A 202 33.31 3.30 7.52
C ALA A 202 33.53 3.52 6.02
N GLY A 203 34.40 2.76 5.37
CA GLY A 203 34.60 2.84 3.92
C GLY A 203 33.37 2.46 3.11
N ARG A 204 32.65 1.43 3.54
CA ARG A 204 31.37 1.06 2.95
C ARG A 204 30.34 2.16 3.06
N LEU A 205 30.16 2.74 4.25
CA LEU A 205 29.16 3.77 4.48
C LEU A 205 29.55 5.10 3.82
N ALA A 206 30.82 5.50 3.80
CA ALA A 206 31.28 6.68 3.06
C ALA A 206 30.91 6.55 1.58
N ASN A 207 31.24 5.41 0.94
CA ASN A 207 30.82 5.19 -0.44
C ASN A 207 29.30 5.17 -0.59
N ALA A 208 28.55 4.53 0.33
CA ALA A 208 27.09 4.48 0.27
C ALA A 208 26.46 5.88 0.35
N PHE A 209 27.00 6.78 1.17
CA PHE A 209 26.56 8.17 1.22
C PHE A 209 26.84 8.90 -0.11
N ARG A 210 28.01 8.67 -0.76
CA ARG A 210 28.28 9.23 -2.10
C ARG A 210 27.28 8.75 -3.14
N GLN A 211 26.86 7.47 -3.09
CA GLN A 211 25.88 6.92 -4.03
C GLN A 211 24.47 7.55 -3.90
N VAL A 212 24.21 8.23 -2.79
CA VAL A 212 22.96 8.97 -2.57
C VAL A 212 23.16 10.49 -2.58
N ASP A 213 24.21 11.00 -3.24
CA ASP A 213 24.57 12.42 -3.37
C ASP A 213 24.75 13.12 -2.00
N ARG A 214 25.41 12.43 -1.05
CA ARG A 214 25.75 12.93 0.28
C ARG A 214 27.28 12.94 0.44
N GLU A 215 27.97 13.75 -0.40
CA GLU A 215 29.42 13.94 -0.33
C GLU A 215 29.86 14.49 1.02
N ASP A 216 29.06 15.42 1.60
CA ASP A 216 29.26 16.00 2.92
C ASP A 216 29.40 14.93 4.02
N ALA A 217 28.49 13.98 4.02
CA ALA A 217 28.44 12.88 4.98
C ALA A 217 29.60 11.88 4.78
N ALA A 218 29.93 11.58 3.53
CA ALA A 218 31.04 10.71 3.20
C ALA A 218 32.39 11.30 3.64
N ASP A 219 32.61 12.57 3.34
CA ASP A 219 33.85 13.30 3.73
C ASP A 219 33.98 13.40 5.26
N GLU A 220 32.89 13.68 5.97
CA GLU A 220 32.91 13.74 7.45
C GLU A 220 33.31 12.38 8.06
N ILE A 221 32.82 11.25 7.52
CA ILE A 221 33.23 9.90 7.97
C ILE A 221 34.73 9.68 7.74
N VAL A 222 35.21 9.94 6.51
CA VAL A 222 36.61 9.72 6.13
C VAL A 222 37.57 10.61 6.94
N ASP A 223 37.23 11.88 7.07
CA ASP A 223 38.03 12.87 7.79
C ASP A 223 38.05 12.60 9.30
N SER A 224 36.95 12.15 9.88
CA SER A 224 36.89 11.80 11.30
C SER A 224 37.80 10.60 11.61
N PHE A 225 37.83 9.57 10.78
CA PHE A 225 38.74 8.45 10.95
C PHE A 225 40.20 8.88 10.86
N ARG A 226 40.54 9.74 9.90
CA ARG A 226 41.88 10.29 9.73
C ARG A 226 42.29 11.17 10.92
N ARG A 227 41.43 12.10 11.34
CA ARG A 227 41.74 13.10 12.40
C ARG A 227 41.76 12.48 13.79
N LEU A 228 40.80 11.61 14.12
CA LEU A 228 40.63 11.11 15.48
C LEU A 228 41.41 9.82 15.74
N LEU A 229 41.55 8.97 14.73
CA LEU A 229 42.15 7.64 14.89
C LEU A 229 43.48 7.48 14.13
N GLY A 230 43.88 8.46 13.29
CA GLY A 230 45.03 8.34 12.41
C GLY A 230 44.92 7.24 11.37
N GLN A 231 43.70 6.76 11.09
CA GLN A 231 43.44 5.65 10.19
C GLN A 231 42.95 6.12 8.83
N ARG A 232 43.42 5.44 7.78
CA ARG A 232 42.91 5.63 6.42
C ARG A 232 41.71 4.71 6.18
N VAL A 233 40.62 5.26 5.65
CA VAL A 233 39.43 4.53 5.23
C VAL A 233 39.54 4.23 3.73
N VAL A 234 39.22 3.01 3.32
CA VAL A 234 39.13 2.60 1.91
C VAL A 234 37.66 2.43 1.54
N GLU A 235 37.19 3.27 0.64
CA GLU A 235 35.79 3.24 0.18
C GLU A 235 35.54 2.05 -0.73
N THR A 236 34.41 1.36 -0.52
CA THR A 236 33.99 0.19 -1.31
C THR A 236 32.52 0.31 -1.67
N ASN A 237 32.19 0.16 -2.96
CA ASN A 237 30.80 0.23 -3.43
C ASN A 237 30.08 -1.09 -3.19
N GLN A 238 28.93 -1.02 -2.52
CA GLN A 238 28.07 -2.15 -2.21
C GLN A 238 26.73 -2.11 -2.92
N PHE A 239 26.38 -1.01 -3.57
CA PHE A 239 25.18 -0.90 -4.37
C PHE A 239 25.40 -1.54 -5.74
N LYS A 240 24.48 -2.43 -6.15
CA LYS A 240 24.51 -3.05 -7.48
C LYS A 240 23.91 -2.15 -8.56
N ARG A 241 23.13 -1.16 -8.17
CA ARG A 241 22.44 -0.23 -9.06
C ARG A 241 22.69 1.20 -8.59
N PRO A 242 22.82 2.17 -9.52
CA PRO A 242 22.85 3.57 -9.16
C PRO A 242 21.56 3.97 -8.44
N VAL A 243 21.67 4.86 -7.47
CA VAL A 243 20.53 5.44 -6.76
C VAL A 243 20.36 6.88 -7.24
N PHE A 244 19.22 7.19 -7.86
CA PHE A 244 18.96 8.51 -8.42
C PHE A 244 17.67 9.13 -7.86
N GLY A 245 17.64 10.46 -7.82
CA GLY A 245 16.39 11.23 -7.69
C GLY A 245 15.61 11.09 -6.39
N LEU A 246 16.27 10.70 -5.29
CA LEU A 246 15.61 10.49 -4.00
C LEU A 246 15.03 11.76 -3.35
N GLY A 247 15.24 12.96 -3.90
CA GLY A 247 14.78 14.21 -3.29
C GLY A 247 15.85 14.91 -2.46
N ASN A 248 15.43 15.83 -1.56
CA ASN A 248 16.36 16.63 -0.78
C ASN A 248 16.84 15.90 0.47
N VAL A 249 18.03 16.29 0.95
CA VAL A 249 18.57 15.80 2.22
C VAL A 249 17.64 16.19 3.37
N GLY A 250 17.35 15.22 4.23
CA GLY A 250 16.50 15.44 5.42
C GLY A 250 14.99 15.55 5.11
N GLU A 251 14.56 15.25 3.89
CA GLU A 251 13.13 14.95 3.63
C GLU A 251 12.70 13.73 4.46
N SER A 252 11.40 13.60 4.68
CA SER A 252 10.89 12.47 5.43
C SER A 252 11.12 11.13 4.71
N PRO A 253 11.29 10.04 5.46
CA PRO A 253 11.50 8.72 4.86
C PRO A 253 10.41 8.31 3.88
N ILE A 254 9.15 8.66 4.14
CA ILE A 254 8.04 8.31 3.22
C ILE A 254 8.17 9.05 1.89
N SER A 255 8.51 10.35 1.89
CA SER A 255 8.71 11.13 0.67
C SER A 255 9.87 10.59 -0.15
N LEU A 256 11.00 10.32 0.50
CA LEU A 256 12.18 9.73 -0.14
C LEU A 256 11.87 8.34 -0.73
N ARG A 257 11.12 7.50 0.01
CA ARG A 257 10.70 6.20 -0.46
C ARG A 257 9.85 6.27 -1.72
N LEU A 258 8.83 7.11 -1.75
CA LEU A 258 7.96 7.24 -2.92
C LEU A 258 8.72 7.77 -4.14
N ARG A 259 9.68 8.69 -3.94
CA ARG A 259 10.56 9.18 -5.01
C ARG A 259 11.46 8.07 -5.54
N GLY A 260 12.05 7.27 -4.66
CA GLY A 260 12.87 6.12 -5.06
C GLY A 260 12.06 5.08 -5.84
N MET A 261 10.89 4.69 -5.33
CA MET A 261 9.96 3.77 -6.02
C MET A 261 9.60 4.29 -7.42
N TRP A 262 9.32 5.59 -7.55
CA TRP A 262 8.99 6.21 -8.84
C TRP A 262 10.16 6.11 -9.82
N GLN A 263 11.34 6.52 -9.40
CA GLN A 263 12.53 6.56 -10.27
C GLN A 263 12.97 5.16 -10.71
N GLU A 264 12.97 4.19 -9.80
CA GLU A 264 13.33 2.81 -10.12
C GLU A 264 12.35 2.14 -11.10
N SER A 265 11.08 2.54 -11.03
CA SER A 265 10.01 1.93 -11.81
C SER A 265 9.75 2.60 -13.16
N ARG A 266 10.24 3.81 -13.35
CA ARG A 266 9.91 4.68 -14.49
C ARG A 266 10.21 4.04 -15.85
N GLU A 267 11.44 3.58 -16.05
CA GLU A 267 11.87 2.98 -17.33
C GLU A 267 11.14 1.67 -17.61
N HIS A 268 10.85 0.87 -16.60
CA HIS A 268 10.09 -0.38 -16.76
C HIS A 268 8.66 -0.15 -17.28
N VAL A 269 8.04 0.98 -16.91
CA VAL A 269 6.73 1.36 -17.49
C VAL A 269 6.87 1.74 -18.95
N ILE A 270 7.91 2.50 -19.31
CA ILE A 270 8.16 2.89 -20.70
C ILE A 270 8.38 1.65 -21.55
N ASP A 271 9.22 0.74 -21.09
CA ASP A 271 9.52 -0.52 -21.79
C ASP A 271 8.25 -1.37 -21.97
N ALA A 272 7.43 -1.52 -20.92
CA ALA A 272 6.18 -2.28 -21.00
C ALA A 272 5.19 -1.71 -22.03
N PHE A 273 5.10 -0.38 -22.16
CA PHE A 273 4.25 0.24 -23.17
C PHE A 273 4.79 0.07 -24.59
N ASN A 274 6.11 0.08 -24.75
CA ASN A 274 6.77 -0.22 -26.04
C ASN A 274 6.56 -1.70 -26.43
N GLU A 275 6.74 -2.63 -25.49
CA GLU A 275 6.56 -4.07 -25.72
C GLU A 275 5.11 -4.43 -26.08
N ALA A 276 4.14 -3.74 -25.47
CA ALA A 276 2.71 -3.91 -25.78
C ALA A 276 2.28 -3.17 -27.08
N ASP A 277 3.23 -2.57 -27.80
CA ASP A 277 2.97 -1.80 -29.02
C ASP A 277 1.89 -0.70 -28.82
N VAL A 278 1.90 -0.06 -27.66
CA VAL A 278 1.02 1.09 -27.38
C VAL A 278 1.61 2.32 -28.07
N PRO A 279 0.83 3.01 -28.94
CA PRO A 279 1.34 4.17 -29.65
C PRO A 279 1.75 5.29 -28.67
N PRO A 280 2.70 6.15 -29.07
CA PRO A 280 3.06 7.32 -28.27
C PRO A 280 1.85 8.21 -27.96
N ALA A 281 1.91 8.89 -26.81
CA ALA A 281 0.89 9.86 -26.42
C ALA A 281 0.70 10.92 -27.51
N ALA A 282 -0.55 11.22 -27.82
CA ALA A 282 -0.93 12.21 -28.82
C ALA A 282 -2.18 13.00 -28.34
N ALA A 283 -2.32 14.23 -28.81
CA ALA A 283 -3.51 15.02 -28.54
C ALA A 283 -4.76 14.35 -29.14
N VAL A 284 -5.88 14.48 -28.46
CA VAL A 284 -7.18 14.00 -28.96
C VAL A 284 -7.67 14.96 -30.05
N ASN A 285 -7.83 14.47 -31.27
CA ASN A 285 -8.27 15.26 -32.42
C ASN A 285 -9.79 15.47 -32.46
N ASP A 286 -10.57 14.48 -32.02
CA ASP A 286 -12.04 14.52 -32.00
C ASP A 286 -12.52 14.30 -30.55
N ILE A 287 -12.67 15.39 -29.83
CA ILE A 287 -13.04 15.41 -28.42
C ILE A 287 -14.45 14.85 -28.21
N ASP A 288 -15.39 15.20 -29.08
CA ASP A 288 -16.77 14.72 -28.97
C ASP A 288 -16.84 13.21 -29.15
N SER A 289 -16.02 12.68 -30.04
CA SER A 289 -15.90 11.25 -30.22
C SER A 289 -15.30 10.56 -29.00
N TYR A 290 -14.21 11.11 -28.49
CA TYR A 290 -13.57 10.57 -27.29
C TYR A 290 -14.56 10.55 -26.10
N MET A 291 -15.32 11.62 -25.92
CA MET A 291 -16.31 11.72 -24.82
C MET A 291 -17.51 10.79 -25.01
N ARG A 292 -17.92 10.51 -26.25
CA ARG A 292 -18.93 9.47 -26.52
C ARG A 292 -18.41 8.09 -26.14
N ASP A 293 -17.16 7.76 -26.48
CA ASP A 293 -16.54 6.50 -26.08
C ASP A 293 -16.51 6.35 -24.55
N VAL A 294 -16.22 7.44 -23.80
CA VAL A 294 -16.26 7.47 -22.34
C VAL A 294 -17.69 7.24 -21.81
N ASP A 295 -18.71 7.80 -22.44
CA ASP A 295 -20.11 7.57 -22.05
C ASP A 295 -20.54 6.11 -22.28
N GLU A 296 -20.17 5.54 -23.42
CA GLU A 296 -20.50 4.18 -23.78
C GLU A 296 -19.84 3.14 -22.86
N ILE A 297 -18.62 3.40 -22.39
CA ILE A 297 -17.86 2.49 -21.53
C ILE A 297 -18.36 2.46 -20.08
N TYR A 298 -19.12 3.46 -19.63
CA TYR A 298 -19.53 3.63 -18.23
C TYR A 298 -20.09 2.35 -17.60
N ARG A 299 -21.04 1.68 -18.26
CA ARG A 299 -21.70 0.48 -17.68
C ARG A 299 -20.70 -0.66 -17.49
N ASN A 300 -19.82 -0.87 -18.47
CA ASN A 300 -18.78 -1.87 -18.39
C ASN A 300 -17.76 -1.55 -17.29
N ASP A 301 -17.35 -0.30 -17.19
CA ASP A 301 -16.41 0.17 -16.17
C ASP A 301 -17.00 0.04 -14.76
N ALA A 302 -18.25 0.49 -14.56
CA ALA A 302 -18.95 0.39 -13.28
C ALA A 302 -19.11 -1.06 -12.83
N TYR A 303 -19.55 -1.95 -13.74
CA TYR A 303 -19.68 -3.39 -13.47
C TYR A 303 -18.35 -3.98 -12.98
N ASN A 304 -17.29 -3.80 -13.75
CA ASN A 304 -15.99 -4.38 -13.46
C ASN A 304 -15.37 -3.78 -12.18
N SER A 305 -15.34 -2.45 -12.08
CA SER A 305 -14.70 -1.76 -10.97
C SER A 305 -15.35 -2.07 -9.62
N LEU A 306 -16.66 -2.17 -9.57
CA LEU A 306 -17.39 -2.54 -8.35
C LEU A 306 -17.29 -4.05 -8.04
N SER A 307 -17.32 -4.91 -9.07
CA SER A 307 -17.18 -6.36 -8.90
C SER A 307 -15.79 -6.76 -8.39
N ILE A 308 -14.73 -6.06 -8.81
CA ILE A 308 -13.37 -6.24 -8.26
C ILE A 308 -13.35 -6.03 -6.74
N GLU A 309 -14.10 -5.03 -6.25
CA GLU A 309 -14.23 -4.73 -4.80
C GLU A 309 -15.17 -5.70 -4.06
N GLY A 310 -15.87 -6.55 -4.79
CA GLY A 310 -16.73 -7.60 -4.23
C GLY A 310 -18.21 -7.24 -4.09
N TYR A 311 -18.66 -6.13 -4.68
CA TYR A 311 -20.07 -5.78 -4.78
C TYR A 311 -20.79 -6.68 -5.78
N LYS A 312 -22.05 -7.01 -5.50
CA LYS A 312 -22.90 -7.82 -6.40
C LYS A 312 -23.63 -6.90 -7.36
N ILE A 313 -23.04 -6.67 -8.50
CA ILE A 313 -23.50 -5.70 -9.49
C ILE A 313 -24.13 -6.41 -10.69
N THR A 314 -25.23 -5.85 -11.21
CA THR A 314 -25.87 -6.27 -12.46
C THR A 314 -26.10 -5.05 -13.36
N ASP A 315 -26.21 -5.29 -14.68
CA ASP A 315 -26.53 -4.22 -15.64
C ASP A 315 -27.83 -3.50 -15.30
N GLY A 316 -28.84 -4.25 -14.85
CA GLY A 316 -30.13 -3.69 -14.41
C GLY A 316 -29.99 -2.77 -13.20
N LEU A 317 -29.13 -3.14 -12.23
CA LEU A 317 -28.85 -2.29 -11.08
C LEU A 317 -28.14 -0.99 -11.52
N ILE A 318 -27.09 -1.09 -12.35
CA ILE A 318 -26.37 0.08 -12.87
C ILE A 318 -27.32 1.02 -13.61
N ALA A 319 -28.16 0.50 -14.50
CA ALA A 319 -29.13 1.30 -15.25
C ALA A 319 -30.09 2.02 -14.30
N ARG A 320 -30.65 1.34 -13.30
CA ARG A 320 -31.61 1.88 -12.33
C ARG A 320 -31.00 2.99 -11.49
N VAL A 321 -29.81 2.78 -10.90
CA VAL A 321 -29.17 3.77 -10.02
C VAL A 321 -28.66 5.00 -10.77
N SER A 322 -28.54 4.94 -12.10
CA SER A 322 -28.08 6.05 -12.93
C SER A 322 -29.20 7.05 -13.29
N THR A 323 -30.46 6.75 -12.93
CA THR A 323 -31.59 7.64 -13.22
C THR A 323 -31.63 8.84 -12.25
N PRO A 324 -32.11 10.03 -12.69
CA PRO A 324 -32.25 11.19 -11.82
C PRO A 324 -33.17 10.95 -10.61
N ASP A 325 -34.22 10.17 -10.81
CA ASP A 325 -35.28 9.92 -9.82
C ASP A 325 -34.98 8.74 -8.88
N TRP A 326 -33.76 8.22 -8.90
CA TRP A 326 -33.39 7.14 -8.02
C TRP A 326 -33.43 7.54 -6.55
N ASP A 327 -34.19 6.79 -5.74
CA ASP A 327 -34.33 6.99 -4.31
C ASP A 327 -33.91 5.72 -3.56
N PRO A 328 -32.95 5.77 -2.63
CA PRO A 328 -32.48 4.61 -1.87
C PRO A 328 -33.57 3.96 -0.99
N TYR A 329 -34.67 4.65 -0.73
CA TYR A 329 -35.76 4.20 0.14
C TYR A 329 -36.97 3.63 -0.63
N ASN A 330 -37.05 3.80 -1.96
CA ASN A 330 -38.21 3.42 -2.77
C ASN A 330 -38.21 1.95 -3.24
N ASP A 331 -37.17 1.17 -2.99
CA ASP A 331 -37.13 -0.24 -3.33
C ASP A 331 -37.41 -1.11 -2.09
N ASP A 332 -38.63 -1.68 -2.01
CA ASP A 332 -39.07 -2.74 -1.09
C ASP A 332 -38.73 -2.55 0.43
N GLY A 333 -39.00 -1.38 0.96
CA GLY A 333 -39.14 -1.10 2.38
C GLY A 333 -38.13 -1.78 3.33
N ASN A 334 -37.22 -1.02 3.88
CA ASN A 334 -36.53 -1.23 5.15
C ASN A 334 -35.01 -1.42 5.21
N LYS A 335 -34.27 -1.59 4.14
CA LYS A 335 -32.80 -1.45 4.18
C LYS A 335 -32.29 -0.95 2.85
N ALA A 336 -31.60 0.19 2.87
CA ALA A 336 -30.84 0.65 1.72
C ALA A 336 -29.88 -0.47 1.29
N ASP A 337 -30.04 -0.95 0.05
CA ASP A 337 -29.19 -1.99 -0.52
C ASP A 337 -27.76 -1.43 -0.65
N HIS A 338 -26.83 -2.04 0.06
CA HIS A 338 -25.43 -1.59 0.08
C HIS A 338 -24.79 -1.60 -1.32
N ASP A 339 -25.16 -2.57 -2.15
CA ASP A 339 -24.66 -2.68 -3.52
C ASP A 339 -25.23 -1.55 -4.41
N ALA A 340 -26.52 -1.21 -4.21
CA ALA A 340 -27.15 -0.09 -4.90
C ALA A 340 -26.57 1.27 -4.52
N LEU A 341 -26.30 1.49 -3.22
CA LEU A 341 -25.65 2.72 -2.75
C LEU A 341 -24.23 2.84 -3.32
N ALA A 342 -23.47 1.75 -3.37
CA ALA A 342 -22.14 1.73 -3.96
C ALA A 342 -22.18 2.03 -5.47
N ALA A 343 -23.14 1.45 -6.19
CA ALA A 343 -23.33 1.70 -7.62
C ALA A 343 -23.76 3.15 -7.90
N ARG A 344 -24.65 3.72 -7.08
CA ARG A 344 -25.05 5.14 -7.20
C ARG A 344 -23.86 6.08 -6.95
N GLY A 345 -23.10 5.83 -5.89
CA GLY A 345 -21.90 6.63 -5.59
C GLY A 345 -20.85 6.53 -6.69
N TYR A 346 -20.70 5.35 -7.29
CA TYR A 346 -19.82 5.17 -8.45
C TYR A 346 -20.27 6.02 -9.64
N PHE A 347 -21.57 6.05 -9.93
CA PHE A 347 -22.15 6.88 -10.99
C PHE A 347 -21.89 8.38 -10.75
N GLN A 348 -22.10 8.87 -9.53
CA GLN A 348 -21.85 10.26 -9.16
C GLN A 348 -20.37 10.62 -9.35
N ALA A 349 -19.46 9.77 -8.81
CA ALA A 349 -18.02 9.97 -8.96
C ALA A 349 -17.58 9.91 -10.44
N PHE A 350 -18.06 8.92 -11.20
CA PHE A 350 -17.77 8.80 -12.63
C PHE A 350 -18.17 10.05 -13.42
N SER A 351 -19.32 10.63 -13.10
CA SER A 351 -19.80 11.86 -13.75
C SER A 351 -18.83 13.03 -13.52
N GLN A 352 -18.30 13.18 -12.32
CA GLN A 352 -17.28 14.20 -12.00
C GLN A 352 -15.94 13.92 -12.68
N VAL A 353 -15.50 12.66 -12.68
CA VAL A 353 -14.27 12.24 -13.35
C VAL A 353 -14.35 12.45 -14.86
N LYS A 354 -15.51 12.16 -15.47
CA LYS A 354 -15.77 12.41 -16.89
C LYS A 354 -15.61 13.90 -17.24
N GLU A 355 -16.09 14.81 -16.39
CA GLU A 355 -15.90 16.25 -16.60
C GLU A 355 -14.41 16.66 -16.46
N ALA A 356 -13.66 16.05 -15.54
CA ALA A 356 -12.22 16.24 -15.46
C ALA A 356 -11.51 15.73 -16.75
N VAL A 357 -11.88 14.54 -17.24
CA VAL A 357 -11.39 14.01 -18.52
C VAL A 357 -11.71 14.94 -19.67
N ARG A 358 -12.93 15.51 -19.73
CA ARG A 358 -13.31 16.50 -20.77
C ARG A 358 -12.38 17.71 -20.74
N ARG A 359 -12.06 18.25 -19.55
CA ARG A 359 -11.13 19.38 -19.43
C ARG A 359 -9.72 18.99 -19.87
N VAL A 360 -9.27 17.79 -19.51
CA VAL A 360 -7.94 17.28 -19.90
C VAL A 360 -7.81 17.14 -21.41
N VAL A 361 -8.77 16.50 -22.09
CA VAL A 361 -8.71 16.32 -23.56
C VAL A 361 -8.89 17.62 -24.33
N ASN A 362 -9.44 18.67 -23.69
CA ASN A 362 -9.48 20.05 -24.21
C ASN A 362 -8.18 20.84 -23.92
N GLY A 363 -7.11 20.19 -23.47
CA GLY A 363 -5.81 20.80 -23.24
C GLY A 363 -5.50 21.16 -21.79
N GLY A 364 -6.34 20.76 -20.84
CA GLY A 364 -6.06 20.89 -19.41
C GLY A 364 -4.96 19.93 -18.94
N ASP A 365 -4.23 20.28 -17.88
CA ASP A 365 -3.20 19.41 -17.29
C ASP A 365 -3.83 18.32 -16.42
N SER A 366 -3.61 17.06 -16.80
CA SER A 366 -4.16 15.89 -16.09
C SER A 366 -3.67 15.75 -14.65
N ALA A 367 -2.45 16.21 -14.34
CA ALA A 367 -1.92 16.20 -12.97
C ALA A 367 -2.65 17.21 -12.07
N SER A 368 -2.94 18.41 -12.61
CA SER A 368 -3.71 19.43 -11.91
C SER A 368 -5.16 18.99 -11.66
N GLU A 369 -5.81 18.40 -12.67
CA GLU A 369 -7.18 17.88 -12.57
C GLU A 369 -7.26 16.75 -11.52
N LEU A 370 -6.27 15.85 -11.49
CA LEU A 370 -6.21 14.82 -10.45
C LEU A 370 -6.02 15.46 -9.06
N ARG A 371 -5.04 16.35 -8.89
CA ARG A 371 -4.71 16.98 -7.60
C ARG A 371 -5.92 17.67 -6.98
N THR A 372 -6.72 18.35 -7.79
CA THR A 372 -7.89 19.11 -7.32
C THR A 372 -9.14 18.24 -7.17
N GLY A 373 -9.25 17.17 -7.97
CA GLY A 373 -10.48 16.39 -8.10
C GLY A 373 -10.57 15.15 -7.21
N TYR A 374 -9.47 14.43 -6.92
CA TYR A 374 -9.54 13.09 -6.35
C TYR A 374 -10.30 12.99 -5.02
N LEU A 375 -10.19 14.00 -4.14
CA LEU A 375 -10.93 14.03 -2.88
C LEU A 375 -12.42 14.26 -3.11
N HIS A 376 -12.78 15.10 -4.08
CA HIS A 376 -14.16 15.34 -4.45
C HIS A 376 -14.81 14.09 -5.07
N TRP A 377 -14.09 13.39 -5.97
CA TRP A 377 -14.57 12.12 -6.52
C TRP A 377 -14.81 11.06 -5.43
N TYR A 378 -13.93 11.02 -4.42
CA TYR A 378 -14.09 10.17 -3.26
C TYR A 378 -15.35 10.54 -2.45
N GLN A 379 -15.61 11.83 -2.25
CA GLN A 379 -16.81 12.31 -1.55
C GLN A 379 -18.09 11.89 -2.29
N GLU A 380 -18.15 12.10 -3.61
CA GLU A 380 -19.27 11.68 -4.45
C GLU A 380 -19.51 10.17 -4.39
N MET A 381 -18.44 9.38 -4.38
CA MET A 381 -18.49 7.91 -4.31
C MET A 381 -19.18 7.40 -3.04
N PHE A 382 -19.09 8.13 -1.94
CA PHE A 382 -19.67 7.73 -0.66
C PHE A 382 -20.83 8.58 -0.18
N GLN A 383 -21.18 9.65 -0.91
CA GLN A 383 -22.30 10.53 -0.58
C GLN A 383 -23.63 9.78 -0.37
N PRO A 384 -24.02 8.77 -1.20
CA PRO A 384 -25.24 8.01 -0.96
C PRO A 384 -25.27 7.27 0.39
N MET A 385 -24.11 6.76 0.85
CA MET A 385 -24.03 6.11 2.16
C MET A 385 -24.14 7.10 3.33
N VAL A 386 -23.68 8.34 3.13
CA VAL A 386 -23.87 9.43 4.11
C VAL A 386 -25.34 9.85 4.16
N ALA A 387 -25.99 9.98 3.00
CA ALA A 387 -27.40 10.39 2.91
C ALA A 387 -28.35 9.46 3.70
N VAL A 388 -28.07 8.16 3.70
CA VAL A 388 -28.86 7.17 4.45
C VAL A 388 -28.32 6.90 5.88
N GLY A 389 -27.32 7.65 6.34
CA GLY A 389 -26.78 7.54 7.70
C GLY A 389 -25.88 6.32 7.97
N LEU A 390 -25.47 5.58 6.94
CA LEU A 390 -24.54 4.46 7.08
C LEU A 390 -23.09 4.91 7.28
N LEU A 391 -22.75 6.12 6.84
CA LEU A 391 -21.43 6.72 6.97
C LEU A 391 -21.55 8.14 7.50
N GLN A 392 -20.60 8.56 8.32
CA GLN A 392 -20.56 9.93 8.84
C GLN A 392 -19.82 10.84 7.84
N ALA A 393 -20.42 11.98 7.45
CA ALA A 393 -19.84 12.94 6.50
C ALA A 393 -18.41 13.38 6.87
N LYS A 394 -18.10 13.52 8.17
CA LYS A 394 -16.76 13.90 8.65
C LYS A 394 -15.64 12.95 8.21
N THR A 395 -15.96 11.69 7.88
CA THR A 395 -14.97 10.71 7.43
C THR A 395 -14.55 10.91 5.98
N LEU A 396 -15.28 11.74 5.21
CA LEU A 396 -15.03 12.00 3.79
C LEU A 396 -14.26 13.30 3.52
N VAL A 397 -14.03 14.14 4.56
CA VAL A 397 -13.44 15.47 4.34
C VAL A 397 -11.92 15.49 4.26
N ARG A 398 -11.28 14.38 4.60
CA ARG A 398 -9.81 14.26 4.62
C ARG A 398 -9.36 12.82 4.44
N HIS A 399 -8.05 12.63 4.31
CA HIS A 399 -7.44 11.31 4.38
C HIS A 399 -7.72 10.62 5.72
N ARG A 400 -7.54 9.29 5.74
CA ARG A 400 -7.74 8.47 6.93
C ARG A 400 -6.92 8.96 8.13
N SER A 401 -7.50 8.82 9.30
CA SER A 401 -6.87 9.12 10.59
C SER A 401 -6.68 7.85 11.44
N HIS A 402 -6.64 6.69 10.79
CA HIS A 402 -6.42 5.38 11.42
C HIS A 402 -5.68 4.47 10.45
N GLN A 403 -5.02 3.45 10.99
CA GLN A 403 -4.32 2.45 10.18
C GLN A 403 -5.31 1.58 9.43
N VAL A 404 -5.02 1.32 8.16
CA VAL A 404 -5.76 0.42 7.27
C VAL A 404 -4.87 -0.72 6.80
N TYR A 405 -5.49 -1.78 6.28
CA TYR A 405 -4.79 -2.97 5.82
C TYR A 405 -5.42 -3.49 4.54
N LEU A 406 -4.59 -4.01 3.64
CA LEU A 406 -5.03 -4.55 2.36
C LEU A 406 -5.40 -6.02 2.48
N ARG A 407 -6.53 -6.38 1.90
CA ARG A 407 -7.00 -7.75 1.94
C ARG A 407 -6.03 -8.66 1.19
N GLY A 408 -5.52 -9.67 1.90
CA GLY A 408 -4.64 -10.68 1.34
C GLY A 408 -3.18 -10.24 1.10
N SER A 409 -2.86 -8.95 1.28
CA SER A 409 -1.53 -8.40 1.02
C SER A 409 -0.62 -8.43 2.25
N ARG A 410 0.68 -8.62 2.02
CA ARG A 410 1.76 -8.43 3.00
C ARG A 410 2.19 -6.96 3.10
N HIS A 411 1.82 -6.14 2.11
CA HIS A 411 2.04 -4.70 2.19
C HIS A 411 1.12 -4.10 3.26
N VAL A 412 1.71 -3.36 4.18
CA VAL A 412 1.00 -2.55 5.16
C VAL A 412 1.13 -1.09 4.75
N PRO A 413 0.02 -0.42 4.42
CA PRO A 413 0.06 0.99 4.03
C PRO A 413 0.74 1.87 5.09
N PRO A 414 1.34 3.00 4.69
CA PRO A 414 1.98 3.94 5.61
C PRO A 414 1.07 4.32 6.78
N GLN A 415 1.65 4.69 7.90
CA GLN A 415 0.89 5.13 9.07
C GLN A 415 0.08 6.39 8.77
N GLU A 416 -1.05 6.56 9.46
CA GLU A 416 -1.96 7.70 9.24
C GLU A 416 -1.28 9.06 9.35
N GLY A 417 -0.27 9.20 10.21
CA GLY A 417 0.45 10.45 10.42
C GLY A 417 1.23 10.96 9.20
N VAL A 418 1.60 10.07 8.28
CA VAL A 418 2.40 10.43 7.09
C VAL A 418 1.60 10.42 5.78
N VAL A 419 0.30 10.06 5.82
CA VAL A 419 -0.52 9.92 4.60
C VAL A 419 -0.65 11.22 3.82
N ASN A 420 -0.86 12.35 4.50
CA ASN A 420 -0.95 13.66 3.83
C ASN A 420 0.34 14.00 3.08
N GLU A 421 1.48 13.76 3.70
CA GLU A 421 2.78 14.01 3.08
C GLU A 421 3.04 13.06 1.90
N ALA A 422 2.73 11.78 2.07
CA ALA A 422 2.83 10.78 1.01
C ALA A 422 1.98 11.18 -0.22
N MET A 423 0.73 11.61 0.00
CA MET A 423 -0.14 12.06 -1.10
C MET A 423 0.38 13.34 -1.77
N ASN A 424 0.89 14.31 -1.01
CA ASN A 424 1.51 15.51 -1.59
C ASN A 424 2.72 15.13 -2.46
N THR A 425 3.58 14.24 -1.97
CA THR A 425 4.72 13.73 -2.73
C THR A 425 4.28 13.02 -4.01
N LEU A 426 3.25 12.18 -3.95
CA LEU A 426 2.69 11.52 -5.12
C LEU A 426 2.20 12.54 -6.16
N MET A 427 1.43 13.55 -5.74
CA MET A 427 0.91 14.58 -6.64
C MET A 427 2.04 15.40 -7.28
N ASP A 428 3.12 15.66 -6.55
CA ASP A 428 4.31 16.35 -7.09
C ASP A 428 5.07 15.49 -8.11
N LEU A 429 5.18 14.18 -7.86
CA LEU A 429 5.79 13.24 -8.80
C LEU A 429 4.99 13.17 -10.12
N ILE A 430 3.67 13.04 -10.02
CA ILE A 430 2.79 13.03 -11.19
C ILE A 430 2.92 14.35 -11.98
N ALA A 431 2.94 15.50 -11.31
CA ALA A 431 3.03 16.80 -11.97
C ALA A 431 4.35 16.99 -12.71
N LYS A 432 5.47 16.47 -12.18
CA LYS A 432 6.81 16.60 -12.77
C LYS A 432 7.11 15.57 -13.86
N GLU A 433 6.36 14.48 -13.94
CA GLU A 433 6.60 13.41 -14.92
C GLU A 433 6.08 13.81 -16.32
N PRO A 434 6.92 13.83 -17.35
CA PRO A 434 6.48 14.20 -18.71
C PRO A 434 5.72 13.09 -19.44
N LYS A 435 5.91 11.81 -19.07
CA LYS A 435 5.31 10.67 -19.77
C LYS A 435 3.95 10.32 -19.15
N HIS A 436 2.87 10.45 -19.93
CA HIS A 436 1.51 10.15 -19.48
C HIS A 436 1.31 8.67 -19.07
N SER A 437 1.95 7.74 -19.76
CA SER A 437 1.95 6.32 -19.38
C SER A 437 2.54 6.09 -17.99
N VAL A 438 3.67 6.73 -17.70
CA VAL A 438 4.33 6.67 -16.39
C VAL A 438 3.47 7.31 -15.30
N ARG A 439 2.90 8.52 -15.57
CA ARG A 439 1.94 9.16 -14.66
C ARG A 439 0.81 8.21 -14.27
N ALA A 440 0.21 7.55 -15.27
CA ALA A 440 -0.94 6.68 -15.07
C ALA A 440 -0.62 5.41 -14.28
N VAL A 441 0.43 4.69 -14.68
CA VAL A 441 0.79 3.41 -14.05
C VAL A 441 1.34 3.62 -12.65
N LEU A 442 2.33 4.50 -12.48
CA LEU A 442 2.93 4.75 -11.17
C LEU A 442 2.00 5.53 -10.26
N GLY A 443 1.19 6.45 -10.80
CA GLY A 443 0.15 7.15 -10.06
C GLY A 443 -0.87 6.18 -9.47
N HIS A 444 -1.35 5.22 -10.27
CA HIS A 444 -2.26 4.18 -9.82
C HIS A 444 -1.65 3.31 -8.70
N TRP A 445 -0.46 2.74 -8.96
CA TRP A 445 0.20 1.88 -8.00
C TRP A 445 0.48 2.57 -6.67
N ILE A 446 1.12 3.76 -6.72
CA ILE A 446 1.52 4.47 -5.49
C ILE A 446 0.30 5.01 -4.74
N PHE A 447 -0.79 5.40 -5.44
CA PHE A 447 -2.05 5.73 -4.77
C PHE A 447 -2.58 4.52 -3.97
N GLY A 448 -2.57 3.33 -4.57
CA GLY A 448 -2.92 2.08 -3.91
C GLY A 448 -1.97 1.71 -2.77
N TYR A 449 -0.67 1.97 -2.92
CA TYR A 449 0.36 1.76 -1.90
C TYR A 449 0.14 2.66 -0.67
N VAL A 450 -0.12 3.94 -0.87
CA VAL A 450 -0.40 4.91 0.21
C VAL A 450 -1.74 4.64 0.88
N HIS A 451 -2.73 4.22 0.08
CA HIS A 451 -4.08 3.88 0.54
C HIS A 451 -4.72 4.99 1.39
N PRO A 452 -4.93 6.19 0.84
CA PRO A 452 -5.22 7.39 1.63
C PRO A 452 -6.57 7.41 2.32
N PHE A 453 -7.50 6.53 1.97
CA PHE A 453 -8.86 6.51 2.50
C PHE A 453 -9.15 5.22 3.31
N GLY A 454 -10.25 5.22 4.07
CA GLY A 454 -10.69 4.04 4.80
C GLY A 454 -11.24 2.92 3.92
N ASP A 455 -11.82 3.28 2.78
CA ASP A 455 -12.36 2.39 1.74
C ASP A 455 -12.34 3.10 0.38
N GLY A 456 -12.59 2.39 -0.72
CA GLY A 456 -12.72 2.98 -2.07
C GLY A 456 -11.41 3.36 -2.76
N ASN A 457 -10.26 3.03 -2.19
CA ASN A 457 -8.95 3.39 -2.77
C ASN A 457 -8.72 2.76 -4.15
N GLY A 458 -9.12 1.53 -4.37
CA GLY A 458 -9.01 0.87 -5.68
C GLY A 458 -9.82 1.58 -6.76
N ARG A 459 -11.07 1.96 -6.45
CA ARG A 459 -11.93 2.74 -7.37
C ARG A 459 -11.33 4.12 -7.66
N ALA A 460 -10.86 4.83 -6.63
CA ALA A 460 -10.21 6.13 -6.78
C ALA A 460 -8.91 6.04 -7.61
N ALA A 461 -8.10 5.00 -7.41
CA ALA A 461 -6.87 4.77 -8.18
C ALA A 461 -7.15 4.49 -9.65
N ARG A 462 -8.22 3.72 -9.97
CA ARG A 462 -8.65 3.47 -11.36
C ARG A 462 -9.17 4.75 -12.03
N PHE A 463 -9.91 5.60 -11.33
CA PHE A 463 -10.30 6.91 -11.83
C PHE A 463 -9.09 7.81 -12.08
N ALA A 464 -8.16 7.88 -11.12
CA ALA A 464 -6.91 8.64 -11.27
C ALA A 464 -6.12 8.18 -12.50
N MET A 465 -5.97 6.87 -12.70
CA MET A 465 -5.31 6.28 -13.87
C MET A 465 -5.96 6.75 -15.18
N ASN A 466 -7.28 6.72 -15.27
CA ASN A 466 -8.00 7.10 -16.49
C ASN A 466 -7.91 8.60 -16.80
N VAL A 467 -7.93 9.47 -15.80
CA VAL A 467 -7.66 10.91 -16.00
C VAL A 467 -6.24 11.15 -16.51
N LEU A 468 -5.25 10.43 -15.98
CA LEU A 468 -3.84 10.55 -16.38
C LEU A 468 -3.60 9.96 -17.77
N LEU A 469 -4.27 8.85 -18.13
CA LEU A 469 -4.25 8.28 -19.48
C LEU A 469 -4.85 9.23 -20.51
N ALA A 470 -5.96 9.90 -20.18
CA ALA A 470 -6.61 10.87 -21.06
C ALA A 470 -5.68 12.04 -21.43
N GLY A 471 -4.77 12.45 -20.54
CA GLY A 471 -3.72 13.45 -20.82
C GLY A 471 -2.78 13.05 -21.95
N GLY A 472 -2.61 11.77 -22.20
CA GLY A 472 -1.86 11.23 -23.34
C GLY A 472 -2.72 10.85 -24.54
N GLY A 473 -4.03 11.15 -24.51
CA GLY A 473 -4.98 10.76 -25.55
C GLY A 473 -5.29 9.27 -25.61
N TYR A 474 -4.88 8.52 -24.57
CA TYR A 474 -5.23 7.10 -24.44
C TYR A 474 -6.71 6.92 -24.08
N PRO A 475 -7.36 5.84 -24.55
CA PRO A 475 -8.77 5.60 -24.25
C PRO A 475 -9.00 5.32 -22.77
N TRP A 476 -10.24 5.47 -22.32
CA TRP A 476 -10.64 4.95 -21.01
C TRP A 476 -10.37 3.44 -20.95
N THR A 477 -9.60 3.04 -19.95
CA THR A 477 -9.11 1.66 -19.80
C THR A 477 -9.79 0.98 -18.63
N VAL A 478 -10.49 -0.12 -18.92
CA VAL A 478 -11.20 -0.92 -17.92
C VAL A 478 -10.33 -2.09 -17.46
N ILE A 479 -10.18 -2.23 -16.15
CA ILE A 479 -9.64 -3.44 -15.52
C ILE A 479 -10.80 -4.39 -15.32
N ARG A 480 -10.78 -5.57 -15.96
CA ARG A 480 -11.90 -6.52 -15.93
C ARG A 480 -11.88 -7.35 -14.65
N VAL A 481 -13.06 -7.72 -14.18
CA VAL A 481 -13.20 -8.59 -13.00
C VAL A 481 -12.61 -9.99 -13.22
N GLU A 482 -12.61 -10.47 -14.47
CA GLU A 482 -11.96 -11.74 -14.83
C GLU A 482 -10.45 -11.71 -14.63
N ASP A 483 -9.81 -10.54 -14.82
CA ASP A 483 -8.38 -10.34 -14.67
C ASP A 483 -8.00 -9.93 -13.22
N ARG A 484 -8.96 -10.00 -12.28
CA ARG A 484 -8.78 -9.51 -10.89
C ARG A 484 -7.60 -10.15 -10.17
N ALA A 485 -7.39 -11.46 -10.35
CA ALA A 485 -6.28 -12.17 -9.70
C ALA A 485 -4.94 -11.62 -10.18
N ASP A 486 -4.71 -11.58 -11.50
CA ASP A 486 -3.46 -11.09 -12.10
C ASP A 486 -3.20 -9.62 -11.75
N TYR A 487 -4.25 -8.80 -11.72
CA TYR A 487 -4.19 -7.40 -11.31
C TYR A 487 -3.72 -7.24 -9.86
N LEU A 488 -4.31 -7.99 -8.91
CA LEU A 488 -3.93 -7.88 -7.50
C LEU A 488 -2.56 -8.51 -7.23
N ASP A 489 -2.21 -9.62 -7.87
CA ASP A 489 -0.90 -10.27 -7.73
C ASP A 489 0.21 -9.37 -8.30
N SER A 490 -0.04 -8.65 -9.39
CA SER A 490 0.91 -7.69 -9.95
C SER A 490 1.13 -6.47 -9.04
N LEU A 491 0.08 -5.98 -8.37
CA LEU A 491 0.20 -4.93 -7.36
C LEU A 491 0.95 -5.41 -6.10
N GLU A 492 0.76 -6.68 -5.71
CA GLU A 492 1.49 -7.30 -4.60
C GLU A 492 2.98 -7.40 -4.94
N ALA A 493 3.34 -7.87 -6.15
CA ALA A 493 4.73 -7.92 -6.61
C ALA A 493 5.39 -6.54 -6.57
N ALA A 494 4.70 -5.51 -7.07
CA ALA A 494 5.20 -4.14 -7.04
C ALA A 494 5.40 -3.61 -5.61
N SER A 495 4.45 -3.85 -4.71
CA SER A 495 4.44 -3.26 -3.38
C SER A 495 5.32 -4.00 -2.36
N VAL A 496 5.46 -5.32 -2.50
CA VAL A 496 6.13 -6.20 -1.55
C VAL A 496 7.50 -6.66 -2.02
N GLU A 497 7.62 -6.95 -3.32
CA GLU A 497 8.85 -7.50 -3.92
C GLU A 497 9.65 -6.44 -4.70
N HIS A 498 9.10 -5.21 -4.78
CA HIS A 498 9.66 -4.08 -5.53
C HIS A 498 9.86 -4.41 -7.03
N ASP A 499 8.98 -5.27 -7.57
CA ASP A 499 8.94 -5.62 -8.99
C ASP A 499 7.70 -5.02 -9.67
N ILE A 500 7.89 -3.90 -10.37
CA ILE A 500 6.82 -3.20 -11.10
C ILE A 500 6.47 -3.84 -12.46
N HIS A 501 7.34 -4.70 -13.03
CA HIS A 501 7.17 -5.21 -14.38
C HIS A 501 5.83 -5.91 -14.62
N PRO A 502 5.33 -6.82 -13.73
CA PRO A 502 4.04 -7.45 -13.93
C PRO A 502 2.89 -6.44 -14.02
N PHE A 503 2.92 -5.42 -13.16
CA PHE A 503 1.86 -4.40 -13.13
C PHE A 503 1.94 -3.46 -14.34
N ALA A 504 3.14 -3.01 -14.71
CA ALA A 504 3.36 -2.15 -15.86
C ALA A 504 2.89 -2.84 -17.16
N ARG A 505 3.27 -4.11 -17.34
CA ARG A 505 2.83 -4.93 -18.49
C ARG A 505 1.32 -5.14 -18.48
N PHE A 506 0.73 -5.48 -17.33
CA PHE A 506 -0.71 -5.65 -17.20
C PHE A 506 -1.47 -4.39 -17.68
N ILE A 507 -1.09 -3.21 -17.20
CA ILE A 507 -1.75 -1.96 -17.60
C ILE A 507 -1.50 -1.65 -19.09
N ALA A 508 -0.27 -1.82 -19.59
CA ALA A 508 0.05 -1.59 -21.00
C ALA A 508 -0.81 -2.47 -21.93
N GLU A 509 -0.94 -3.75 -21.62
CA GLU A 509 -1.79 -4.70 -22.36
C GLU A 509 -3.28 -4.29 -22.30
N ARG A 510 -3.76 -3.79 -21.15
CA ARG A 510 -5.14 -3.29 -21.02
C ARG A 510 -5.36 -2.02 -21.84
N VAL A 511 -4.39 -1.11 -21.87
CA VAL A 511 -4.45 0.09 -22.73
C VAL A 511 -4.45 -0.32 -24.20
N ARG A 512 -3.58 -1.24 -24.61
CA ARG A 512 -3.54 -1.77 -25.98
C ARG A 512 -4.86 -2.40 -26.37
N TRP A 513 -5.42 -3.25 -25.51
CA TRP A 513 -6.73 -3.85 -25.75
C TRP A 513 -7.83 -2.79 -25.92
N SER A 514 -7.82 -1.74 -25.11
CA SER A 514 -8.80 -0.65 -25.19
C SER A 514 -8.67 0.15 -26.49
N LEU A 515 -7.44 0.32 -27.02
CA LEU A 515 -7.19 0.93 -28.31
C LEU A 515 -7.78 0.10 -29.47
N ASP A 516 -7.60 -1.22 -29.42
CA ASP A 516 -8.07 -2.14 -30.48
C ASP A 516 -9.58 -2.37 -30.45
N ASN A 517 -10.23 -2.15 -29.30
CA ASN A 517 -11.65 -2.43 -29.05
C ASN A 517 -12.47 -1.16 -28.76
N ARG A 518 -12.07 -0.02 -29.30
CA ARG A 518 -12.88 1.21 -29.17
C ARG A 518 -14.31 0.98 -29.66
N PRO A 519 -15.34 1.50 -28.99
CA PRO A 519 -16.77 1.30 -29.37
C PRO A 519 -17.06 1.63 -30.84
N ARG A 520 -16.38 2.60 -31.42
CA ARG A 520 -16.52 3.01 -32.84
C ARG A 520 -16.10 1.99 -33.88
N ALA A 521 -15.18 1.10 -33.59
CA ALA A 521 -14.76 0.09 -34.55
C ALA A 521 -15.90 -0.87 -34.91
N LYS A 522 -16.96 -0.96 -34.09
CA LYS A 522 -18.15 -1.80 -34.33
C LYS A 522 -19.24 -1.13 -35.16
N MET A 523 -19.23 0.20 -35.34
CA MET A 523 -20.28 0.88 -36.12
C MET A 523 -19.99 0.96 -37.64
N MET A 524 -18.78 0.65 -38.08
CA MET A 524 -18.40 0.66 -39.51
C MET A 524 -18.10 -0.69 -40.12
N GLY A 525 -18.19 -1.78 -39.39
CA GLY A 525 -17.92 -3.13 -39.90
C GLY A 525 -19.01 -4.10 -39.53
N GLU A 526 -19.66 -4.64 -40.53
CA GLU A 526 -20.68 -5.67 -40.56
C GLU A 526 -20.66 -6.67 -39.38
N CYS A 527 -21.88 -6.96 -38.92
CA CYS A 527 -22.28 -8.06 -38.08
C CYS A 527 -21.71 -9.40 -38.61
N SER A 528 -20.47 -9.76 -38.28
CA SER A 528 -19.98 -11.13 -38.41
C SER A 528 -20.27 -11.88 -37.11
N LYS A 529 -21.36 -12.67 -37.15
CA LYS A 529 -21.67 -13.67 -36.13
C LYS A 529 -20.44 -14.57 -35.93
N PRO A 530 -20.00 -14.83 -34.71
CA PRO A 530 -19.03 -15.89 -34.49
C PRO A 530 -19.65 -17.22 -34.83
N SER A 531 -19.17 -17.87 -35.88
CA SER A 531 -19.47 -19.25 -36.19
C SER A 531 -18.80 -20.17 -35.17
N PHE A 532 -19.58 -20.68 -34.23
CA PHE A 532 -19.18 -21.85 -33.46
C PHE A 532 -19.18 -23.07 -34.38
N THR A 533 -18.05 -23.42 -34.94
CA THR A 533 -17.82 -24.75 -35.49
C THR A 533 -17.46 -25.70 -34.35
N ARG A 534 -18.43 -26.50 -33.92
CA ARG A 534 -18.14 -27.79 -33.29
C ARG A 534 -17.53 -28.68 -34.36
N SER A 535 -16.39 -29.25 -34.09
CA SER A 535 -15.84 -30.40 -34.83
C SER A 535 -15.55 -31.54 -33.88
N PRO A 536 -15.62 -32.78 -34.38
CA PRO A 536 -16.27 -33.92 -33.75
C PRO A 536 -15.48 -34.62 -32.66
#